data_f1bbc9c9ad4c64e7bb44aa965621a199
#
_entry.id   f1bbc9c9ad4c64e7bb44aa965621a199
#
_cell.length_a   1.000
_cell.length_b   1.000
_cell.length_c   1.000
_cell.angle_alpha   90.00
_cell.angle_beta   90.00
_cell.angle_gamma   90.00
#
_symmetry.space_group_name_H-M   'P 1'
#
loop_
_entity.id
_entity.type
_entity.pdbx_description
1 polymer ?
#
loop_
_entity_poly.entity_id
_entity_poly.type
_entity_poly.pdbx_seq_one_letter_code
_entity_poly.pdbx_strand_id
1 'polypeptide(L)' 'MTEITYTVPDMTCGHCTKAVSSELAEVAGVDGVDADLDTKLVTVRGHDLNDAALRAAIEEAGYEAA' A
#
# COMPACT_ATOMS: atom_id res chain seq x y z
N MET A 1 9.87 6.28 -13.06
CA MET A 1 9.39 5.81 -11.77
C MET A 1 7.98 6.33 -11.52
N THR A 2 7.06 5.46 -11.13
CA THR A 2 5.67 5.82 -10.89
C THR A 2 5.38 5.80 -9.39
N GLU A 3 4.59 6.76 -8.94
CA GLU A 3 4.17 6.84 -7.55
C GLU A 3 2.66 6.91 -7.49
N ILE A 4 2.06 6.02 -6.71
CA ILE A 4 0.60 5.96 -6.53
C ILE A 4 0.33 6.02 -5.04
N THR A 5 -0.61 6.87 -4.64
CA THR A 5 -0.99 7.03 -3.24
C THR A 5 -2.42 6.53 -3.02
N TYR A 6 -2.59 5.74 -1.97
CA TYR A 6 -3.90 5.24 -1.56
C TYR A 6 -4.21 5.74 -0.15
N THR A 7 -5.49 5.96 0.12
CA THR A 7 -5.96 6.23 1.48
C THR A 7 -6.48 4.92 2.07
N VAL A 8 -5.95 4.54 3.22
CA VAL A 8 -6.36 3.32 3.92
C VAL A 8 -6.81 3.71 5.33
N PRO A 9 -8.08 4.13 5.48
CA PRO A 9 -8.55 4.67 6.77
C PRO A 9 -8.57 3.65 7.89
N ASP A 10 -8.57 2.36 7.58
CA ASP A 10 -8.57 1.30 8.58
C ASP A 10 -7.21 1.06 9.22
N MET A 11 -6.15 1.68 8.73
CA MET A 11 -4.83 1.61 9.35
C MET A 11 -4.85 2.43 10.65
N THR A 12 -4.74 1.75 11.79
CA THR A 12 -4.81 2.41 13.09
C THR A 12 -3.59 2.19 13.98
N CYS A 13 -2.65 1.36 13.56
CA CYS A 13 -1.44 1.07 14.35
C CYS A 13 -0.27 0.67 13.44
N GLY A 14 0.93 0.58 14.04
CA GLY A 14 2.14 0.23 13.30
C GLY A 14 2.10 -1.16 12.67
N HIS A 15 1.39 -2.11 13.26
CA HIS A 15 1.23 -3.44 12.68
C HIS A 15 0.42 -3.38 11.39
N CYS A 16 -0.56 -2.49 11.33
CA CYS A 16 -1.38 -2.31 10.13
C CYS A 16 -0.54 -1.78 8.98
N THR A 17 0.28 -0.75 9.22
CA THR A 17 1.15 -0.20 8.18
C THR A 17 2.16 -1.24 7.69
N LYS A 18 2.68 -2.05 8.60
CA LYS A 18 3.65 -3.09 8.26
C LYS A 18 3.02 -4.18 7.41
N ALA A 19 1.81 -4.62 7.74
CA ALA A 19 1.09 -5.62 6.97
C ALA A 19 0.80 -5.13 5.55
N VAL A 20 0.30 -3.92 5.41
CA VAL A 20 0.02 -3.32 4.10
C VAL A 20 1.29 -3.17 3.29
N SER A 21 2.36 -2.64 3.90
CA SER A 21 3.65 -2.45 3.23
C SER A 21 4.24 -3.77 2.75
N SER A 22 4.14 -4.81 3.59
CA SER A 22 4.66 -6.14 3.27
C SER A 22 3.95 -6.75 2.06
N GLU A 23 2.62 -6.67 2.04
CA GLU A 23 1.84 -7.19 0.92
C GLU A 23 2.10 -6.42 -0.36
N LEU A 24 2.17 -5.09 -0.27
CA LEU A 24 2.45 -4.25 -1.44
C LEU A 24 3.85 -4.49 -1.99
N ALA A 25 4.82 -4.72 -1.12
CA ALA A 25 6.20 -4.97 -1.54
C ALA A 25 6.33 -6.27 -2.35
N GLU A 26 5.39 -7.18 -2.23
CA GLU A 26 5.38 -8.43 -2.98
C GLU A 26 4.81 -8.27 -4.39
N VAL A 27 4.19 -7.15 -4.69
CA VAL A 27 3.61 -6.90 -6.01
C VAL A 27 4.74 -6.62 -7.00
N ALA A 28 4.64 -7.21 -8.20
CA ALA A 28 5.63 -7.02 -9.25
C ALA A 28 5.73 -5.54 -9.64
N GLY A 29 6.95 -5.04 -9.79
CA GLY A 29 7.21 -3.67 -10.17
C GLY A 29 7.30 -2.69 -9.01
N VAL A 30 6.97 -3.11 -7.80
CA VAL A 30 7.06 -2.25 -6.61
C VAL A 30 8.50 -2.15 -6.13
N ASP A 31 9.05 -0.93 -6.08
CA ASP A 31 10.39 -0.66 -5.59
C ASP A 31 10.39 -0.22 -4.12
N GLY A 32 9.33 0.42 -3.68
CA GLY A 32 9.22 0.87 -2.30
C GLY A 32 7.79 1.21 -1.90
N VAL A 33 7.52 1.13 -0.62
CA VAL A 33 6.21 1.46 -0.05
C VAL A 33 6.43 2.33 1.18
N ASP A 34 5.65 3.39 1.27
CA ASP A 34 5.69 4.32 2.40
C ASP A 34 4.26 4.44 2.96
N ALA A 35 4.09 4.05 4.21
CA ALA A 35 2.78 4.10 4.87
C ALA A 35 2.82 5.07 6.04
N ASP A 36 1.87 6.01 6.06
CA ASP A 36 1.78 7.05 7.07
C ASP A 36 0.50 6.87 7.89
N LEU A 37 0.66 6.65 9.20
CA LEU A 37 -0.47 6.48 10.12
C LEU A 37 -1.22 7.79 10.38
N ASP A 38 -0.53 8.90 10.36
CA ASP A 38 -1.15 10.20 10.68
C ASP A 38 -2.14 10.62 9.61
N THR A 39 -1.77 10.44 8.35
CA THR A 39 -2.60 10.82 7.20
C THR A 39 -3.41 9.65 6.65
N LYS A 40 -3.11 8.43 7.07
CA LYS A 40 -3.70 7.19 6.54
C LYS A 40 -3.38 6.98 5.07
N LEU A 41 -2.27 7.55 4.60
CA LEU A 41 -1.84 7.44 3.21
C LEU A 41 -0.77 6.37 3.04
N VAL A 42 -0.90 5.61 1.96
CA VAL A 42 0.08 4.61 1.55
C VAL A 42 0.57 4.99 0.16
N THR A 43 1.86 5.28 0.05
CA THR A 43 2.49 5.66 -1.21
C THR A 43 3.29 4.47 -1.73
N VAL A 44 3.03 4.06 -2.96
CA VAL A 44 3.72 2.95 -3.61
C VAL A 44 4.55 3.51 -4.76
N ARG A 45 5.83 3.16 -4.79
CA ARG A 45 6.75 3.58 -5.85
C ARG A 45 7.23 2.37 -6.62
N GLY A 46 7.37 2.52 -7.93
CA GLY A 46 7.89 1.45 -8.76
C GLY A 46 7.73 1.71 -10.24
N HIS A 47 7.80 0.62 -11.02
CA HIS A 47 7.68 0.64 -12.47
C HIS A 47 6.54 -0.28 -12.90
N ASP A 48 5.79 0.16 -13.91
CA ASP A 48 4.69 -0.63 -14.48
C ASP A 48 3.69 -1.10 -13.42
N LEU A 49 3.35 -0.20 -12.51
CA LEU A 49 2.43 -0.50 -11.42
C LEU A 49 1.02 -0.74 -11.94
N ASN A 50 0.38 -1.78 -11.42
CA ASN A 50 -0.99 -2.12 -11.75
C ASN A 50 -1.90 -1.77 -10.58
N ASP A 51 -2.80 -0.82 -10.78
CA ASP A 51 -3.71 -0.37 -9.72
C ASP A 51 -4.52 -1.52 -9.12
N ALA A 52 -5.05 -2.41 -9.96
CA ALA A 52 -5.82 -3.55 -9.49
C ALA A 52 -4.98 -4.49 -8.60
N ALA A 53 -3.72 -4.72 -8.97
CA ALA A 53 -2.82 -5.56 -8.18
C ALA A 53 -2.47 -4.90 -6.85
N LEU A 54 -2.27 -3.59 -6.83
CA LEU A 54 -1.98 -2.85 -5.60
C LEU A 54 -3.18 -2.85 -4.65
N ARG A 55 -4.38 -2.65 -5.18
CA ARG A 55 -5.61 -2.72 -4.38
C ARG A 55 -5.83 -4.12 -3.83
N ALA A 56 -5.58 -5.15 -4.63
CA ALA A 56 -5.69 -6.54 -4.20
C ALA A 56 -4.71 -6.84 -3.05
N ALA A 57 -3.49 -6.30 -3.12
CA ALA A 57 -2.50 -6.46 -2.06
C ALA A 57 -2.97 -5.82 -0.74
N ILE A 58 -3.57 -4.64 -0.81
CA ILE A 58 -4.13 -3.96 0.36
C ILE A 58 -5.25 -4.81 0.97
N GLU A 59 -6.12 -5.39 0.13
CA GLU A 59 -7.19 -6.27 0.58
C GLU A 59 -6.65 -7.56 1.20
N GLU A 60 -5.59 -8.12 0.65
CA GLU A 60 -4.92 -9.31 1.21
C GLU A 60 -4.36 -9.04 2.60
N ALA A 61 -3.94 -7.81 2.84
CA ALA A 61 -3.49 -7.39 4.19
C ALA A 61 -4.66 -7.23 5.16
N GLY A 62 -5.91 -7.30 4.68
CA GLY A 62 -7.11 -7.17 5.50
C GLY A 62 -7.66 -5.75 5.58
N TYR A 63 -7.28 -4.87 4.65
CA TYR A 63 -7.69 -3.46 4.66
C TYR A 63 -8.32 -3.07 3.32
N GLU A 64 -8.98 -1.93 3.29
CA GLU A 64 -9.58 -1.38 2.09
C GLU A 64 -8.95 -0.03 1.74
N ALA A 65 -8.59 0.14 0.48
CA ALA A 65 -8.20 1.44 -0.05
C ALA A 65 -9.47 2.25 -0.36
N ALA A 66 -9.50 3.46 0.16
CA ALA A 66 -10.62 4.36 -0.10
C ALA A 66 -10.48 5.03 -1.48
#